data_5a87bf5808a4f4909cb7f8eb11589dc1
#
_entry.id   5a87bf5808a4f4909cb7f8eb11589dc1
#
_cell.length_a   1.000
_cell.length_b   1.000
_cell.length_c   1.000
_cell.angle_alpha   90.00
_cell.angle_beta   90.00
_cell.angle_gamma   90.00
#
_symmetry.space_group_name_H-M   'P 1'
#
loop_
_entity.id
_entity.type
_entity.pdbx_description
1 polymer ?
#
loop_
_entity_poly.entity_id
_entity_poly.type
_entity_poly.pdbx_seq_one_letter_code
_entity_poly.pdbx_strand_id
1 'polypeptide(L)'
;MPLRIGYVREHFSSPLLQYAQADQNKTFTLVECPSGTGQLISRLTNDEIDVAIALTDPLISGIANGSKAYKLVGSYVSTPLNWAVITGTEAKYNSISDLKDTAIGISRQGSGSQTMAYVMALQQGWPSEDLKFKINNDIHGLIKSVNDGSTSAFMWEWFTTKPFVDAKECRFIGSVPTPWPSWLIAARTTTPPDDLRDRASRNVEFIKTHFGYPEEDILAWLKTVGYPDNCLTIETKVITDTLSVLQKAGVVKGEFDVSQFVDTAVVTLV
;
A
#
# COMPACT_ATOMS: atom_id res chain seq x y z
N MET A 1 -28.68 -3.08 2.47
CA MET A 1 -28.00 -2.65 1.22
C MET A 1 -26.71 -3.43 1.15
N PRO A 2 -26.20 -3.81 -0.02
CA PRO A 2 -24.90 -4.44 -0.14
C PRO A 2 -23.80 -3.56 0.47
N LEU A 3 -22.78 -4.18 1.07
CA LEU A 3 -21.61 -3.46 1.59
C LEU A 3 -20.85 -2.77 0.45
N ARG A 4 -20.39 -1.55 0.66
CA ARG A 4 -19.55 -0.81 -0.29
C ARG A 4 -18.08 -1.05 0.08
N ILE A 5 -17.38 -1.84 -0.75
CA ILE A 5 -15.96 -2.18 -0.52
C ILE A 5 -15.10 -1.32 -1.43
N GLY A 6 -14.31 -0.43 -0.83
CA GLY A 6 -13.31 0.37 -1.51
C GLY A 6 -12.02 -0.42 -1.77
N TYR A 7 -11.46 -0.27 -2.96
CA TYR A 7 -10.23 -0.93 -3.37
C TYR A 7 -9.42 -0.08 -4.36
N VAL A 8 -8.14 -0.38 -4.48
CA VAL A 8 -7.29 0.14 -5.57
C VAL A 8 -7.21 -0.92 -6.67
N ARG A 9 -7.35 -0.49 -7.93
CA ARG A 9 -7.28 -1.41 -9.06
C ARG A 9 -5.84 -1.78 -9.39
N GLU A 10 -5.30 -2.66 -8.58
CA GLU A 10 -3.97 -3.26 -8.74
C GLU A 10 -4.07 -4.78 -8.68
N HIS A 11 -3.03 -5.49 -9.11
CA HIS A 11 -3.01 -6.96 -9.16
C HIS A 11 -3.26 -7.63 -7.80
N PHE A 12 -2.92 -6.97 -6.67
CA PHE A 12 -3.27 -7.43 -5.32
C PHE A 12 -4.78 -7.58 -5.10
N SER A 13 -5.59 -6.83 -5.84
CA SER A 13 -7.05 -6.90 -5.74
C SER A 13 -7.67 -8.05 -6.55
N SER A 14 -6.86 -8.87 -7.25
CA SER A 14 -7.37 -9.96 -8.09
C SER A 14 -8.29 -10.95 -7.36
N PRO A 15 -8.02 -11.40 -6.10
CA PRO A 15 -8.95 -12.27 -5.39
C PRO A 15 -10.29 -11.59 -5.09
N LEU A 16 -10.25 -10.31 -4.70
CA LEU A 16 -11.47 -9.52 -4.45
C LEU A 16 -12.30 -9.36 -5.73
N LEU A 17 -11.66 -9.06 -6.85
CA LEU A 17 -12.34 -8.90 -8.16
C LEU A 17 -12.95 -10.22 -8.63
N GLN A 18 -12.26 -11.35 -8.44
CA GLN A 18 -12.81 -12.69 -8.74
C GLN A 18 -14.02 -13.00 -7.86
N TYR A 19 -13.95 -12.66 -6.57
CA TYR A 19 -15.05 -12.84 -5.65
C TYR A 19 -16.26 -11.98 -6.05
N ALA A 20 -16.03 -10.72 -6.44
CA ALA A 20 -17.09 -9.84 -6.91
C ALA A 20 -17.79 -10.36 -8.18
N GLN A 21 -17.04 -10.96 -9.11
CA GLN A 21 -17.64 -11.62 -10.29
C GLN A 21 -18.55 -12.79 -9.88
N ALA A 22 -18.15 -13.57 -8.88
CA ALA A 22 -18.97 -14.69 -8.39
C ALA A 22 -20.19 -14.20 -7.60
N ASP A 23 -20.04 -13.14 -6.81
CA ASP A 23 -21.13 -12.55 -5.99
C ASP A 23 -22.20 -11.83 -6.81
N GLN A 24 -21.84 -11.28 -7.98
CA GLN A 24 -22.76 -10.53 -8.85
C GLN A 24 -23.46 -9.34 -8.14
N ASN A 25 -22.75 -8.65 -7.25
CA ASN A 25 -23.24 -7.54 -6.42
C ASN A 25 -24.43 -7.90 -5.50
N LYS A 26 -24.54 -9.14 -5.08
CA LYS A 26 -25.61 -9.59 -4.17
C LYS A 26 -25.37 -9.19 -2.73
N THR A 27 -24.11 -9.35 -2.27
CA THR A 27 -23.73 -9.08 -0.87
C THR A 27 -22.93 -7.79 -0.72
N PHE A 28 -22.14 -7.42 -1.73
CA PHE A 28 -21.35 -6.18 -1.74
C PHE A 28 -21.21 -5.58 -3.14
N THR A 29 -20.80 -4.32 -3.17
CA THR A 29 -20.44 -3.60 -4.40
C THR A 29 -19.01 -3.07 -4.27
N LEU A 30 -18.27 -3.04 -5.38
CA LEU A 30 -16.91 -2.51 -5.43
C LEU A 30 -16.91 -1.03 -5.79
N VAL A 31 -16.09 -0.27 -5.05
CA VAL A 31 -15.86 1.16 -5.28
C VAL A 31 -14.38 1.36 -5.57
N GLU A 32 -14.05 1.62 -6.82
CA GLU A 32 -12.66 1.86 -7.25
C GLU A 32 -12.15 3.21 -6.73
N CYS A 33 -10.91 3.20 -6.20
CA CYS A 33 -10.25 4.36 -5.62
C CYS A 33 -8.86 4.58 -6.28
N PRO A 34 -8.82 5.15 -7.49
CA PRO A 34 -7.59 5.24 -8.30
C PRO A 34 -6.51 6.11 -7.66
N SER A 35 -6.85 7.00 -6.73
CA SER A 35 -5.89 7.82 -5.98
C SER A 35 -5.28 7.09 -4.76
N GLY A 36 -5.51 5.78 -4.62
CA GLY A 36 -4.87 4.93 -3.62
C GLY A 36 -5.45 5.06 -2.21
N THR A 37 -4.68 4.59 -1.22
CA THR A 37 -5.12 4.44 0.17
C THR A 37 -5.62 5.74 0.81
N GLY A 38 -5.07 6.90 0.44
CA GLY A 38 -5.58 8.18 0.95
C GLY A 38 -7.03 8.46 0.54
N GLN A 39 -7.42 8.10 -0.68
CA GLN A 39 -8.80 8.21 -1.14
C GLN A 39 -9.71 7.21 -0.42
N LEU A 40 -9.22 5.98 -0.17
CA LEU A 40 -9.95 4.99 0.62
C LEU A 40 -10.25 5.48 2.03
N ILE A 41 -9.25 6.02 2.72
CA ILE A 41 -9.42 6.60 4.08
C ILE A 41 -10.39 7.78 4.06
N SER A 42 -10.29 8.66 3.08
CA SER A 42 -11.24 9.78 2.91
C SER A 42 -12.67 9.28 2.72
N ARG A 43 -12.88 8.28 1.87
CA ARG A 43 -14.21 7.69 1.61
C ARG A 43 -14.78 6.94 2.81
N LEU A 44 -13.95 6.23 3.60
CA LEU A 44 -14.37 5.67 4.89
C LEU A 44 -14.85 6.78 5.85
N THR A 45 -14.09 7.88 5.91
CA THR A 45 -14.41 9.00 6.79
C THR A 45 -15.70 9.71 6.38
N ASN A 46 -15.95 9.82 5.08
CA ASN A 46 -17.11 10.54 4.50
C ASN A 46 -18.35 9.65 4.30
N ASP A 47 -18.33 8.40 4.80
CA ASP A 47 -19.47 7.47 4.63
C ASP A 47 -19.75 7.11 3.15
N GLU A 48 -18.74 7.10 2.30
CA GLU A 48 -18.87 6.75 0.89
C GLU A 48 -18.59 5.25 0.64
N ILE A 49 -17.81 4.60 1.53
CA ILE A 49 -17.57 3.16 1.56
C ILE A 49 -17.67 2.64 3.00
N ASP A 50 -17.97 1.36 3.15
CA ASP A 50 -18.15 0.69 4.45
C ASP A 50 -16.89 -0.06 4.88
N VAL A 51 -16.17 -0.62 3.88
CA VAL A 51 -14.94 -1.40 4.05
C VAL A 51 -13.90 -0.91 3.06
N ALA A 52 -12.63 -0.92 3.44
CA ALA A 52 -11.50 -0.62 2.57
C ALA A 52 -10.46 -1.73 2.64
N ILE A 53 -9.94 -2.13 1.49
CA ILE A 53 -8.70 -2.92 1.39
C ILE A 53 -7.59 -1.94 1.03
N ALA A 54 -6.66 -1.73 1.96
CA ALA A 54 -5.71 -0.62 1.88
C ALA A 54 -4.35 -0.96 2.48
N LEU A 55 -3.33 -0.15 2.16
CA LEU A 55 -1.98 -0.31 2.69
C LEU A 55 -1.95 -0.21 4.22
N THR A 56 -1.16 -1.07 4.84
CA THR A 56 -1.03 -1.23 6.30
C THR A 56 -0.58 0.06 6.99
N ASP A 57 0.49 0.68 6.51
CA ASP A 57 1.10 1.84 7.14
C ASP A 57 0.19 3.08 7.16
N PRO A 58 -0.50 3.49 6.07
CA PRO A 58 -1.41 4.62 6.14
C PRO A 58 -2.64 4.36 7.00
N LEU A 59 -3.15 3.11 7.05
CA LEU A 59 -4.26 2.78 7.94
C LEU A 59 -3.85 2.90 9.41
N ILE A 60 -2.71 2.33 9.78
CA ILE A 60 -2.17 2.40 11.15
C ILE A 60 -1.82 3.84 11.52
N SER A 61 -1.13 4.58 10.64
CA SER A 61 -0.78 5.97 10.92
C SER A 61 -2.01 6.87 11.07
N GLY A 62 -3.07 6.64 10.30
CA GLY A 62 -4.32 7.37 10.41
C GLY A 62 -4.97 7.19 11.79
N ILE A 63 -5.05 5.96 12.30
CA ILE A 63 -5.59 5.67 13.64
C ILE A 63 -4.67 6.27 14.72
N ALA A 64 -3.35 6.09 14.60
CA ALA A 64 -2.36 6.64 15.55
C ALA A 64 -2.41 8.18 15.62
N ASN A 65 -2.72 8.84 14.50
CA ASN A 65 -2.89 10.30 14.42
C ASN A 65 -4.33 10.75 14.78
N GLY A 66 -5.13 9.88 15.39
CA GLY A 66 -6.41 10.24 16.01
C GLY A 66 -7.66 9.97 15.16
N SER A 67 -7.56 9.33 14.01
CA SER A 67 -8.75 8.92 13.24
C SER A 67 -9.59 7.94 14.06
N LYS A 68 -10.88 8.21 14.18
CA LYS A 68 -11.88 7.31 14.77
C LYS A 68 -12.89 6.80 13.74
N ALA A 69 -12.68 7.12 12.47
CA ALA A 69 -13.63 6.79 11.41
C ALA A 69 -13.66 5.30 11.08
N TYR A 70 -12.58 4.58 11.34
CA TYR A 70 -12.45 3.16 11.00
C TYR A 70 -11.59 2.40 12.02
N LYS A 71 -11.70 1.09 11.98
CA LYS A 71 -10.88 0.11 12.70
C LYS A 71 -10.37 -0.95 11.73
N LEU A 72 -9.27 -1.60 12.09
CA LEU A 72 -8.79 -2.77 11.38
C LEU A 72 -9.65 -3.97 11.73
N VAL A 73 -10.10 -4.69 10.72
CA VAL A 73 -11.02 -5.84 10.85
C VAL A 73 -10.49 -7.10 10.16
N GLY A 74 -9.28 -7.06 9.65
CA GLY A 74 -8.65 -8.25 9.06
C GLY A 74 -7.36 -7.98 8.30
N SER A 75 -6.69 -9.07 7.95
CA SER A 75 -5.50 -9.11 7.09
C SER A 75 -5.93 -9.46 5.66
N TYR A 76 -5.28 -8.86 4.66
CA TYR A 76 -5.55 -9.14 3.24
C TYR A 76 -4.34 -9.73 2.52
N VAL A 77 -3.18 -9.07 2.55
CA VAL A 77 -1.92 -9.63 2.03
C VAL A 77 -0.95 -9.79 3.20
N SER A 78 -0.45 -11.01 3.39
CA SER A 78 0.42 -11.39 4.51
C SER A 78 1.91 -11.21 4.24
N THR A 79 2.29 -10.83 3.01
CA THR A 79 3.68 -10.62 2.61
C THR A 79 4.03 -9.13 2.49
N PRO A 80 5.33 -8.77 2.60
CA PRO A 80 5.81 -7.43 2.29
C PRO A 80 5.46 -6.97 0.88
N LEU A 81 5.30 -5.66 0.70
CA LEU A 81 5.23 -5.01 -0.60
C LEU A 81 6.64 -4.62 -1.04
N ASN A 82 7.02 -4.99 -2.26
CA ASN A 82 8.32 -4.61 -2.81
C ASN A 82 8.25 -3.24 -3.48
N TRP A 83 8.78 -2.21 -2.82
CA TRP A 83 8.84 -0.87 -3.36
C TRP A 83 10.11 -0.67 -4.18
N ALA A 84 9.95 -0.42 -5.46
CA ALA A 84 11.07 -0.03 -6.32
C ALA A 84 11.55 1.37 -5.97
N VAL A 85 12.86 1.58 -6.06
CA VAL A 85 13.50 2.91 -6.05
C VAL A 85 13.82 3.25 -7.50
N ILE A 86 13.23 4.33 -8.00
CA ILE A 86 13.13 4.66 -9.41
C ILE A 86 13.75 6.02 -9.67
N THR A 87 14.58 6.11 -10.70
CA THR A 87 15.22 7.35 -11.15
C THR A 87 15.00 7.59 -12.65
N GLY A 88 15.37 8.76 -13.13
CA GLY A 88 15.30 9.09 -14.56
C GLY A 88 16.26 8.27 -15.41
N THR A 89 15.95 8.11 -16.70
CA THR A 89 16.76 7.32 -17.64
C THR A 89 18.20 7.81 -17.71
N GLU A 90 18.40 9.12 -17.79
CA GLU A 90 19.72 9.77 -17.91
C GLU A 90 20.25 10.30 -16.56
N ALA A 91 19.58 9.97 -15.45
CA ALA A 91 20.02 10.40 -14.13
C ALA A 91 21.34 9.73 -13.74
N LYS A 92 22.17 10.45 -12.99
CA LYS A 92 23.49 9.97 -12.55
C LYS A 92 23.46 8.91 -11.43
N TYR A 93 22.31 8.67 -10.85
CA TYR A 93 22.15 7.78 -9.68
C TYR A 93 22.05 6.32 -10.14
N ASN A 94 22.89 5.43 -9.61
CA ASN A 94 22.95 4.01 -9.99
C ASN A 94 22.62 3.06 -8.84
N SER A 95 22.53 3.59 -7.62
CA SER A 95 22.23 2.83 -6.40
C SER A 95 21.46 3.70 -5.41
N ILE A 96 20.87 3.08 -4.41
CA ILE A 96 20.17 3.80 -3.33
C ILE A 96 21.13 4.73 -2.59
N SER A 97 22.39 4.32 -2.38
CA SER A 97 23.39 5.12 -1.66
C SER A 97 23.70 6.47 -2.34
N ASP A 98 23.50 6.58 -3.65
CA ASP A 98 23.71 7.81 -4.40
C ASP A 98 22.63 8.88 -4.10
N LEU A 99 21.54 8.50 -3.44
CA LEU A 99 20.40 9.38 -3.15
C LEU A 99 20.57 10.18 -1.86
N LYS A 100 21.65 9.96 -1.09
CA LYS A 100 21.89 10.70 0.15
C LYS A 100 21.90 12.21 -0.10
N ASP A 101 21.23 12.97 0.76
CA ASP A 101 21.10 14.43 0.72
C ASP A 101 20.39 15.01 -0.52
N THR A 102 19.72 14.16 -1.30
CA THR A 102 18.98 14.55 -2.51
C THR A 102 17.47 14.70 -2.24
N ALA A 103 16.74 15.24 -3.22
CA ALA A 103 15.29 15.39 -3.11
C ALA A 103 14.57 14.16 -3.66
N ILE A 104 13.65 13.59 -2.87
CA ILE A 104 12.83 12.43 -3.24
C ILE A 104 11.42 12.90 -3.63
N GLY A 105 10.95 12.41 -4.76
CA GLY A 105 9.59 12.64 -5.24
C GLY A 105 8.58 11.81 -4.45
N ILE A 106 7.48 12.44 -4.02
CA ILE A 106 6.36 11.78 -3.35
C ILE A 106 5.04 12.17 -4.02
N SER A 107 4.04 11.30 -3.99
CA SER A 107 2.73 11.63 -4.57
C SER A 107 2.00 12.71 -3.76
N ARG A 108 2.02 12.62 -2.45
CA ARG A 108 1.45 13.59 -1.50
C ARG A 108 2.08 13.42 -0.13
N GLN A 109 1.87 14.40 0.72
CA GLN A 109 2.23 14.30 2.13
C GLN A 109 1.46 13.13 2.80
N GLY A 110 2.16 12.33 3.61
CA GLY A 110 1.58 11.15 4.27
C GLY A 110 1.26 9.98 3.33
N SER A 111 1.82 9.97 2.12
CA SER A 111 1.67 8.85 1.18
C SER A 111 2.59 7.68 1.54
N GLY A 112 2.27 6.47 1.04
CA GLY A 112 3.16 5.31 1.15
C GLY A 112 4.55 5.58 0.55
N SER A 113 4.64 6.35 -0.55
CA SER A 113 5.94 6.73 -1.13
C SER A 113 6.79 7.57 -0.17
N GLN A 114 6.18 8.44 0.64
CA GLN A 114 6.89 9.17 1.68
C GLN A 114 7.31 8.25 2.83
N THR A 115 6.41 7.40 3.31
CA THR A 115 6.72 6.43 4.38
C THR A 115 7.87 5.53 3.97
N MET A 116 7.85 5.02 2.74
CA MET A 116 8.91 4.14 2.26
C MET A 116 10.25 4.85 2.02
N ALA A 117 10.25 6.13 1.72
CA ALA A 117 11.48 6.92 1.71
C ALA A 117 12.10 7.04 3.13
N TYR A 118 11.28 7.16 4.18
CA TYR A 118 11.77 7.07 5.55
C TYR A 118 12.30 5.67 5.89
N VAL A 119 11.61 4.61 5.47
CA VAL A 119 12.11 3.22 5.64
C VAL A 119 13.44 3.03 4.95
N MET A 120 13.58 3.51 3.71
CA MET A 120 14.84 3.49 2.97
C MET A 120 15.95 4.23 3.73
N ALA A 121 15.68 5.43 4.22
CA ALA A 121 16.64 6.21 4.99
C ALA A 121 17.08 5.47 6.27
N LEU A 122 16.14 4.88 7.01
CA LEU A 122 16.46 4.08 8.20
C LEU A 122 17.36 2.88 7.85
N GLN A 123 17.10 2.17 6.74
CA GLN A 123 17.93 1.05 6.29
C GLN A 123 19.34 1.50 5.86
N GLN A 124 19.47 2.71 5.32
CA GLN A 124 20.75 3.30 4.92
C GLN A 124 21.49 4.00 6.09
N GLY A 125 20.87 4.09 7.27
CA GLY A 125 21.43 4.84 8.40
C GLY A 125 21.47 6.36 8.19
N TRP A 126 20.57 6.91 7.36
CA TRP A 126 20.44 8.34 7.14
C TRP A 126 19.50 8.95 8.18
N PRO A 127 19.80 10.15 8.71
CA PRO A 127 18.88 10.87 9.57
C PRO A 127 17.58 11.21 8.82
N SER A 128 16.44 10.93 9.44
CA SER A 128 15.13 11.16 8.81
C SER A 128 14.84 12.65 8.54
N GLU A 129 15.41 13.51 9.37
CA GLU A 129 15.33 14.98 9.28
C GLU A 129 16.05 15.56 8.06
N ASP A 130 17.00 14.84 7.49
CA ASP A 130 17.75 15.27 6.30
C ASP A 130 17.00 14.98 4.98
N LEU A 131 15.92 14.20 5.04
CA LEU A 131 15.14 13.87 3.84
C LEU A 131 14.40 15.10 3.30
N LYS A 132 14.60 15.34 2.01
CA LYS A 132 13.93 16.41 1.27
C LYS A 132 12.88 15.80 0.35
N PHE A 133 11.66 16.34 0.39
CA PHE A 133 10.55 15.85 -0.41
C PHE A 133 10.03 16.90 -1.37
N LYS A 134 9.60 16.42 -2.56
CA LYS A 134 8.83 17.22 -3.52
C LYS A 134 7.55 16.48 -3.87
N ILE A 135 6.40 17.16 -3.75
CA ILE A 135 5.10 16.61 -4.12
C ILE A 135 4.96 16.67 -5.63
N ASN A 136 4.65 15.51 -6.25
CA ASN A 136 4.51 15.34 -7.69
C ASN A 136 3.15 14.74 -8.10
N ASN A 137 2.22 14.57 -7.17
CA ASN A 137 0.84 14.15 -7.29
C ASN A 137 0.64 12.68 -7.68
N ASP A 138 0.99 12.29 -8.90
CA ASP A 138 0.74 10.97 -9.47
C ASP A 138 1.99 10.36 -10.11
N ILE A 139 1.84 9.15 -10.66
CA ILE A 139 2.96 8.42 -11.27
C ILE A 139 3.60 9.17 -12.44
N HIS A 140 2.79 9.87 -13.25
CA HIS A 140 3.31 10.63 -14.40
C HIS A 140 4.10 11.86 -13.94
N GLY A 141 3.61 12.55 -12.90
CA GLY A 141 4.33 13.66 -12.26
C GLY A 141 5.64 13.22 -11.63
N LEU A 142 5.67 12.02 -11.01
CA LEU A 142 6.88 11.43 -10.44
C LEU A 142 7.90 11.06 -11.53
N ILE A 143 7.48 10.39 -12.61
CA ILE A 143 8.35 10.04 -13.74
C ILE A 143 8.91 11.30 -14.39
N LYS A 144 8.05 12.32 -14.61
CA LYS A 144 8.51 13.61 -15.13
C LYS A 144 9.59 14.22 -14.26
N SER A 145 9.39 14.22 -12.92
CA SER A 145 10.28 14.89 -11.97
C SER A 145 11.68 14.28 -11.90
N VAL A 146 11.82 12.95 -12.10
CA VAL A 146 13.12 12.30 -12.13
C VAL A 146 13.83 12.48 -13.46
N ASN A 147 13.09 12.72 -14.56
CA ASN A 147 13.67 12.97 -15.87
C ASN A 147 14.05 14.45 -16.09
N ASP A 148 13.33 15.39 -15.49
CA ASP A 148 13.69 16.81 -15.53
C ASP A 148 14.69 17.21 -14.43
N GLY A 149 15.10 16.26 -13.58
CA GLY A 149 16.09 16.46 -12.52
C GLY A 149 15.56 17.23 -11.30
N SER A 150 14.27 17.50 -11.23
CA SER A 150 13.67 18.21 -10.09
C SER A 150 13.54 17.33 -8.84
N THR A 151 13.60 16.01 -8.98
CA THR A 151 13.82 15.01 -7.93
C THR A 151 14.85 13.99 -8.39
N SER A 152 15.53 13.34 -7.45
CA SER A 152 16.55 12.35 -7.75
C SER A 152 15.98 10.96 -7.94
N ALA A 153 14.94 10.64 -7.18
CA ALA A 153 14.24 9.37 -7.25
C ALA A 153 12.83 9.51 -6.68
N PHE A 154 12.02 8.50 -6.91
CA PHE A 154 10.77 8.27 -6.18
C PHE A 154 10.63 6.78 -5.88
N MET A 155 9.66 6.42 -5.02
CA MET A 155 9.37 5.03 -4.68
C MET A 155 7.93 4.67 -5.02
N TRP A 156 7.75 3.49 -5.61
CA TRP A 156 6.45 2.93 -5.95
C TRP A 156 6.53 1.41 -6.01
N GLU A 157 5.38 0.73 -6.06
CA GLU A 157 5.35 -0.73 -6.17
C GLU A 157 6.03 -1.20 -7.46
N TRP A 158 6.83 -2.27 -7.35
CA TRP A 158 7.74 -2.75 -8.40
C TRP A 158 7.01 -3.13 -9.69
N PHE A 159 6.02 -4.01 -9.61
CA PHE A 159 5.34 -4.51 -10.81
C PHE A 159 4.39 -3.49 -11.42
N THR A 160 3.80 -2.60 -10.65
CA THR A 160 3.00 -1.48 -11.15
C THR A 160 3.84 -0.50 -11.97
N THR A 161 5.12 -0.34 -11.62
CA THR A 161 6.02 0.58 -12.32
C THR A 161 6.89 -0.07 -13.38
N LYS A 162 7.00 -1.39 -13.38
CA LYS A 162 7.78 -2.12 -14.38
C LYS A 162 7.42 -1.78 -15.83
N PRO A 163 6.15 -1.61 -16.24
CA PRO A 163 5.81 -1.22 -17.61
C PRO A 163 6.47 0.09 -18.06
N PHE A 164 6.60 1.08 -17.19
CA PHE A 164 7.29 2.34 -17.50
C PHE A 164 8.81 2.16 -17.66
N VAL A 165 9.39 1.24 -16.89
CA VAL A 165 10.82 0.88 -17.01
C VAL A 165 11.05 0.11 -18.32
N ASP A 166 10.19 -0.82 -18.68
CA ASP A 166 10.26 -1.57 -19.94
C ASP A 166 10.09 -0.63 -21.16
N ALA A 167 9.24 0.40 -21.02
CA ALA A 167 9.08 1.47 -22.01
C ALA A 167 10.24 2.49 -22.01
N LYS A 168 11.24 2.32 -21.13
CA LYS A 168 12.39 3.22 -20.98
C LYS A 168 12.01 4.67 -20.59
N GLU A 169 10.90 4.84 -19.89
CA GLU A 169 10.50 6.15 -19.35
C GLU A 169 11.22 6.49 -18.04
N CYS A 170 11.68 5.47 -17.31
CA CYS A 170 12.46 5.57 -16.08
C CYS A 170 13.26 4.28 -15.87
N ARG A 171 14.02 4.16 -14.78
CA ARG A 171 14.77 2.95 -14.48
C ARG A 171 14.84 2.65 -12.98
N PHE A 172 14.92 1.38 -12.63
CA PHE A 172 15.16 0.92 -11.27
C PHE A 172 16.63 1.08 -10.87
N ILE A 173 16.87 1.47 -9.61
CA ILE A 173 18.20 1.51 -8.99
C ILE A 173 18.27 0.70 -7.69
N GLY A 174 17.18 0.07 -7.31
CA GLY A 174 17.07 -0.80 -6.14
C GLY A 174 15.64 -1.02 -5.73
N SER A 175 15.44 -1.69 -4.61
CA SER A 175 14.13 -1.87 -3.99
C SER A 175 14.22 -1.94 -2.47
N VAL A 176 13.12 -1.61 -1.82
CA VAL A 176 12.95 -1.64 -0.36
C VAL A 176 11.63 -2.36 -0.06
N PRO A 177 11.66 -3.60 0.47
CA PRO A 177 10.43 -4.25 0.92
C PRO A 177 9.92 -3.57 2.20
N THR A 178 8.58 -3.53 2.35
CA THR A 178 7.99 -3.08 3.61
C THR A 178 8.40 -4.04 4.73
N PRO A 179 8.74 -3.56 5.94
CA PRO A 179 9.02 -4.41 7.09
C PRO A 179 7.73 -4.93 7.77
N TRP A 180 6.60 -4.88 7.08
CA TRP A 180 5.28 -5.35 7.51
C TRP A 180 4.51 -5.98 6.35
N PRO A 181 3.48 -6.81 6.63
CA PRO A 181 2.49 -7.25 5.66
C PRO A 181 1.79 -6.07 4.99
N SER A 182 1.61 -6.15 3.67
CA SER A 182 1.37 -4.95 2.86
C SER A 182 -0.05 -4.40 2.92
N TRP A 183 -1.08 -5.26 3.07
CA TRP A 183 -2.48 -4.82 2.97
C TRP A 183 -3.33 -5.37 4.10
N LEU A 184 -4.12 -4.50 4.70
CA LEU A 184 -5.12 -4.83 5.72
C LEU A 184 -6.53 -4.47 5.24
N ILE A 185 -7.51 -5.02 5.95
CA ILE A 185 -8.93 -4.70 5.81
C ILE A 185 -9.31 -3.75 6.94
N ALA A 186 -9.89 -2.62 6.60
CA ALA A 186 -10.45 -1.67 7.55
C ALA A 186 -11.95 -1.49 7.29
N ALA A 187 -12.73 -1.37 8.35
CA ALA A 187 -14.16 -1.07 8.28
C ALA A 187 -14.50 0.17 9.09
N ARG A 188 -15.54 0.88 8.69
CA ARG A 188 -16.08 1.97 9.49
C ARG A 188 -16.55 1.44 10.86
N THR A 189 -16.36 2.24 11.89
CA THR A 189 -16.76 1.89 13.27
C THR A 189 -18.27 1.74 13.45
N THR A 190 -19.08 2.14 12.48
CA THR A 190 -20.56 2.09 12.50
C THR A 190 -21.15 0.93 11.71
N THR A 191 -20.33 0.08 11.07
CA THR A 191 -20.80 -1.04 10.23
C THR A 191 -20.18 -2.34 10.71
N PRO A 192 -20.96 -3.35 11.15
CA PRO A 192 -20.45 -4.71 11.37
C PRO A 192 -20.27 -5.41 10.03
N PRO A 193 -19.13 -6.07 9.76
CA PRO A 193 -18.94 -6.88 8.57
C PRO A 193 -19.47 -8.30 8.75
N ASP A 194 -20.35 -8.72 7.84
CA ASP A 194 -20.71 -10.11 7.64
C ASP A 194 -19.86 -10.72 6.51
N ASP A 195 -19.23 -11.85 6.82
CA ASP A 195 -18.53 -12.84 6.00
C ASP A 195 -17.83 -12.42 4.67
N LEU A 196 -16.50 -12.36 4.73
CA LEU A 196 -15.60 -12.40 3.57
C LEU A 196 -14.77 -13.70 3.64
N ARG A 197 -15.26 -14.80 3.07
CA ARG A 197 -14.49 -16.05 2.93
C ARG A 197 -14.52 -16.58 1.51
N ASP A 198 -13.31 -16.93 1.05
CA ASP A 198 -12.91 -17.97 0.09
C ASP A 198 -12.62 -17.61 -1.40
N ARG A 199 -11.42 -18.01 -1.84
CA ARG A 199 -10.88 -18.73 -3.02
C ARG A 199 -9.82 -18.07 -3.90
N ALA A 200 -8.62 -18.73 -3.92
CA ALA A 200 -7.37 -18.25 -4.55
C ALA A 200 -6.90 -19.02 -5.82
N SER A 201 -7.72 -19.58 -6.69
CA SER A 201 -7.23 -20.53 -7.70
C SER A 201 -7.35 -20.22 -9.20
N ARG A 202 -7.56 -18.95 -9.62
CA ARG A 202 -7.62 -18.59 -11.07
C ARG A 202 -6.88 -17.30 -11.41
N ASN A 203 -5.73 -17.06 -10.79
CA ASN A 203 -5.12 -15.73 -10.78
C ASN A 203 -4.42 -15.28 -12.08
N VAL A 204 -3.69 -16.14 -12.79
CA VAL A 204 -2.83 -15.70 -13.91
C VAL A 204 -3.61 -15.12 -15.07
N GLU A 205 -4.59 -15.88 -15.60
CA GLU A 205 -5.39 -15.44 -16.74
C GLU A 205 -6.27 -14.23 -16.38
N PHE A 206 -6.76 -14.22 -15.15
CA PHE A 206 -7.53 -13.09 -14.64
C PHE A 206 -6.70 -11.80 -14.59
N ILE A 207 -5.49 -11.85 -14.04
CA ILE A 207 -4.59 -10.69 -13.92
C ILE A 207 -4.18 -10.19 -15.31
N LYS A 208 -3.81 -11.09 -16.22
CA LYS A 208 -3.46 -10.76 -17.59
C LYS A 208 -4.60 -10.02 -18.31
N THR A 209 -5.81 -10.52 -18.19
CA THR A 209 -6.99 -9.96 -18.84
C THR A 209 -7.43 -8.62 -18.25
N HIS A 210 -7.35 -8.46 -16.91
CA HIS A 210 -7.89 -7.30 -16.21
C HIS A 210 -6.89 -6.17 -16.02
N PHE A 211 -5.59 -6.47 -15.95
CA PHE A 211 -4.53 -5.50 -15.68
C PHE A 211 -3.54 -5.34 -16.82
N GLY A 212 -3.52 -6.25 -17.79
CA GLY A 212 -2.66 -6.17 -18.98
C GLY A 212 -1.16 -6.40 -18.70
N TYR A 213 -0.81 -6.99 -17.55
CA TYR A 213 0.60 -7.29 -17.25
C TYR A 213 1.12 -8.45 -18.08
N PRO A 214 2.40 -8.45 -18.48
CA PRO A 214 3.06 -9.61 -19.09
C PRO A 214 2.96 -10.83 -18.18
N GLU A 215 2.77 -12.01 -18.77
CA GLU A 215 2.60 -13.26 -18.03
C GLU A 215 3.81 -13.57 -17.14
N GLU A 216 5.03 -13.28 -17.62
CA GLU A 216 6.26 -13.44 -16.85
C GLU A 216 6.29 -12.60 -15.56
N ASP A 217 5.76 -11.37 -15.61
CA ASP A 217 5.67 -10.48 -14.45
C ASP A 217 4.61 -10.97 -13.46
N ILE A 218 3.48 -11.48 -13.96
CA ILE A 218 2.43 -12.10 -13.12
C ILE A 218 3.00 -13.31 -12.39
N LEU A 219 3.70 -14.19 -13.10
CA LEU A 219 4.33 -15.38 -12.50
C LEU A 219 5.43 -15.02 -11.50
N ALA A 220 6.20 -13.98 -11.77
CA ALA A 220 7.20 -13.48 -10.84
C ALA A 220 6.55 -12.90 -9.57
N TRP A 221 5.51 -12.10 -9.72
CA TRP A 221 4.76 -11.54 -8.60
C TRP A 221 4.08 -12.60 -7.74
N LEU A 222 3.42 -13.59 -8.35
CA LEU A 222 2.76 -14.70 -7.63
C LEU A 222 3.71 -15.51 -6.73
N LYS A 223 5.02 -15.50 -7.00
CA LYS A 223 6.02 -16.12 -6.12
C LYS A 223 6.31 -15.31 -4.86
N THR A 224 5.95 -14.05 -4.83
CA THR A 224 6.27 -13.11 -3.75
C THR A 224 5.06 -12.72 -2.91
N VAL A 225 3.84 -12.85 -3.45
CA VAL A 225 2.61 -12.51 -2.74
C VAL A 225 2.09 -13.69 -1.93
N GLY A 226 1.60 -13.40 -0.72
CA GLY A 226 0.89 -14.37 0.13
C GLY A 226 -0.38 -13.73 0.67
N TYR A 227 -1.43 -14.55 0.76
CA TYR A 227 -2.68 -14.17 1.41
C TYR A 227 -2.82 -14.99 2.70
N PRO A 228 -3.42 -14.46 3.78
CA PRO A 228 -3.60 -15.19 5.01
C PRO A 228 -4.62 -16.33 4.84
N ASP A 229 -4.39 -17.45 5.53
CA ASP A 229 -5.36 -18.55 5.58
C ASP A 229 -6.66 -18.14 6.28
N ASN A 230 -6.56 -17.25 7.25
CA ASN A 230 -7.70 -16.64 7.95
C ASN A 230 -7.54 -15.11 7.97
N CYS A 231 -8.35 -14.43 7.16
CA CYS A 231 -8.33 -12.98 7.09
C CYS A 231 -8.87 -12.28 8.36
N LEU A 232 -9.58 -13.00 9.25
CA LEU A 232 -10.10 -12.45 10.51
C LEU A 232 -9.08 -12.52 11.66
N THR A 233 -7.80 -12.68 11.36
CA THR A 233 -6.70 -12.57 12.31
C THR A 233 -5.74 -11.46 11.92
N ILE A 234 -5.24 -10.72 12.91
CA ILE A 234 -4.14 -9.77 12.75
C ILE A 234 -3.09 -10.10 13.79
N GLU A 235 -1.86 -10.35 13.36
CA GLU A 235 -0.75 -10.50 14.29
C GLU A 235 -0.48 -9.16 14.99
N THR A 236 -0.44 -9.18 16.32
CA THR A 236 -0.08 -8.00 17.14
C THR A 236 1.21 -7.35 16.65
N LYS A 237 2.16 -8.18 16.21
CA LYS A 237 3.45 -7.75 15.68
C LYS A 237 3.32 -6.86 14.42
N VAL A 238 2.32 -7.07 13.58
CA VAL A 238 2.07 -6.22 12.40
C VAL A 238 1.85 -4.76 12.81
N ILE A 239 1.05 -4.55 13.86
CA ILE A 239 0.74 -3.21 14.36
C ILE A 239 1.95 -2.61 15.08
N THR A 240 2.58 -3.37 16.00
CA THR A 240 3.69 -2.86 16.81
C THR A 240 4.94 -2.56 15.98
N ASP A 241 5.29 -3.42 15.03
CA ASP A 241 6.46 -3.19 14.17
C ASP A 241 6.22 -2.01 13.23
N THR A 242 5.00 -1.91 12.64
CA THR A 242 4.64 -0.76 11.81
C THR A 242 4.73 0.54 12.61
N LEU A 243 4.14 0.58 13.82
CA LEU A 243 4.22 1.75 14.70
C LEU A 243 5.65 2.12 15.05
N SER A 244 6.50 1.12 15.38
CA SER A 244 7.91 1.36 15.69
C SER A 244 8.65 2.05 14.55
N VAL A 245 8.42 1.62 13.30
CA VAL A 245 9.03 2.24 12.12
C VAL A 245 8.46 3.64 11.88
N LEU A 246 7.14 3.81 11.97
CA LEU A 246 6.49 5.11 11.79
C LEU A 246 6.92 6.13 12.85
N GLN A 247 7.15 5.69 14.10
CA GLN A 247 7.70 6.54 15.17
C GLN A 247 9.14 6.94 14.89
N LYS A 248 10.01 6.01 14.49
CA LYS A 248 11.40 6.30 14.10
C LYS A 248 11.48 7.24 12.89
N ALA A 249 10.51 7.12 11.98
CA ALA A 249 10.36 8.00 10.82
C ALA A 249 9.73 9.38 11.18
N GLY A 250 9.29 9.59 12.41
CA GLY A 250 8.63 10.82 12.84
C GLY A 250 7.21 11.03 12.28
N VAL A 251 6.61 9.99 11.68
CA VAL A 251 5.26 10.03 11.09
C VAL A 251 4.17 10.00 12.16
N VAL A 252 4.41 9.25 13.24
CA VAL A 252 3.51 9.18 14.40
C VAL A 252 4.29 9.41 15.69
N LYS A 253 3.61 9.88 16.76
CA LYS A 253 4.21 10.16 18.07
C LYS A 253 3.31 9.63 19.17
N GLY A 254 3.91 9.19 20.29
CA GLY A 254 3.21 8.72 21.48
C GLY A 254 3.31 7.22 21.69
N GLU A 255 2.71 6.75 22.77
CA GLU A 255 2.54 5.33 23.09
C GLU A 255 1.13 4.90 22.73
N PHE A 256 0.98 3.66 22.26
CA PHE A 256 -0.28 3.16 21.75
C PHE A 256 -0.60 1.79 22.32
N ASP A 257 -1.85 1.59 22.72
CA ASP A 257 -2.40 0.28 22.97
C ASP A 257 -2.87 -0.33 21.65
N VAL A 258 -2.40 -1.54 21.33
CA VAL A 258 -2.73 -2.23 20.08
C VAL A 258 -4.25 -2.45 19.91
N SER A 259 -4.98 -2.65 21.01
CA SER A 259 -6.42 -2.86 20.99
C SER A 259 -7.21 -1.69 20.39
N GLN A 260 -6.65 -0.48 20.43
CA GLN A 260 -7.30 0.70 19.83
C GLN A 260 -7.32 0.69 18.30
N PHE A 261 -6.50 -0.16 17.66
CA PHE A 261 -6.39 -0.23 16.18
C PHE A 261 -7.41 -1.19 15.58
N VAL A 262 -7.91 -2.15 16.32
CA VAL A 262 -8.74 -3.23 15.81
C VAL A 262 -10.17 -3.16 16.35
N ASP A 263 -11.09 -3.77 15.63
CA ASP A 263 -12.41 -4.10 16.14
C ASP A 263 -12.39 -5.55 16.64
N THR A 264 -12.24 -5.72 17.95
CA THR A 264 -12.14 -7.04 18.60
C THR A 264 -13.43 -7.85 18.57
N ALA A 265 -14.57 -7.26 18.18
CA ALA A 265 -15.81 -7.99 17.92
C ALA A 265 -15.75 -8.74 16.57
N VAL A 266 -14.84 -8.34 15.68
CA VAL A 266 -14.72 -8.86 14.32
C VAL A 266 -13.45 -9.67 14.13
N VAL A 267 -12.30 -9.16 14.60
CA VAL A 267 -10.98 -9.73 14.37
C VAL A 267 -10.32 -10.18 15.65
N THR A 268 -9.56 -11.27 15.55
CA THR A 268 -8.73 -11.78 16.65
C THR A 268 -7.31 -11.26 16.51
N LEU A 269 -6.77 -10.63 17.56
CA LEU A 269 -5.34 -10.37 17.69
C LEU A 269 -4.62 -11.65 18.13
N VAL A 270 -3.55 -12.00 17.40
CA VAL A 270 -2.70 -13.16 17.71
C VAL A 270 -1.25 -12.74 17.92
#